data_2d74a58fb6799e11d3ab5921d17341f4
#
_entry.id   2d74a58fb6799e11d3ab5921d17341f4
#
_cell.length_a   1.000
_cell.length_b   1.000
_cell.length_c   1.000
_cell.angle_alpha   90.00
_cell.angle_beta   90.00
_cell.angle_gamma   90.00
#
_symmetry.space_group_name_H-M   'P 1'
#
loop_
_entity.id
_entity.type
_entity.pdbx_description
1 polymer ?
#
loop_
_entity_poly.entity_id
_entity_poly.type
_entity_poly.pdbx_seq_one_letter_code
_entity_poly.pdbx_strand_id
1 'polypeptide(L)'
;MKRFVCLLTLLLASTVGADERILSYHSDILVRADGWIEVTETIRVRAEGNQIRRGIYRDYPTDYEDSFGNDHEVIYEPQFVTRDGEPETMTSESYRNGVRTYFGRADRLLQPGEYEYVYRYHAGRMLGFFDDKDELWWNVTGNGWAFPIDAASASVRFEFDVDTGSLDVDAWQGPFGSRASATAEIGADGVPAYQASRPLGAGEGLSVSVRWPKGLVAEPSDMQRLLWLLSDNINLLIALAGLAAMLGYYIPVWRNYGKDPDPGVILTRYEPPVGYSPASLRYVENMGYDNETMTAGVVSLAVKGYLRIEEDDGDHPLVRRHLVGDEPPLAAGERELLGTLFE
;
A
#
# COMPACT_ATOMS: atom_id res chain seq x y z
N MET A 1 45.46 13.83 71.36
CA MET A 1 44.18 13.46 70.74
C MET A 1 44.37 13.53 69.24
N LYS A 2 44.64 12.38 68.59
CA LYS A 2 44.80 12.27 67.12
C LYS A 2 43.47 11.71 66.54
N ARG A 3 42.74 12.52 65.70
CA ARG A 3 41.54 12.10 65.03
C ARG A 3 41.93 11.34 63.78
N PHE A 4 41.61 10.05 63.74
CA PHE A 4 41.67 9.21 62.56
C PHE A 4 40.42 9.52 61.74
N VAL A 5 40.59 10.08 60.55
CA VAL A 5 39.54 10.21 59.55
C VAL A 5 39.65 8.98 58.62
N CYS A 6 38.69 7.99 58.74
CA CYS A 6 38.54 6.89 57.81
C CYS A 6 37.83 7.39 56.56
N LEU A 7 38.55 7.50 55.46
CA LEU A 7 38.03 7.80 54.14
C LEU A 7 37.44 6.49 53.55
N LEU A 8 36.13 6.33 53.62
CA LEU A 8 35.42 5.22 53.03
C LEU A 8 35.23 5.55 51.53
N THR A 9 36.10 5.07 50.67
CA THR A 9 35.94 5.10 49.20
C THR A 9 34.90 4.10 48.79
N LEU A 10 33.65 4.58 48.52
CA LEU A 10 32.63 3.81 47.86
C LEU A 10 33.05 3.59 46.39
N LEU A 11 33.49 2.38 46.05
CA LEU A 11 33.60 1.93 44.67
C LEU A 11 32.18 1.77 44.12
N LEU A 12 31.68 2.78 43.45
CA LEU A 12 30.56 2.65 42.52
C LEU A 12 31.02 1.79 41.34
N ALA A 13 30.88 0.49 41.48
CA ALA A 13 30.90 -0.40 40.30
C ALA A 13 29.71 -0.01 39.42
N SER A 14 29.97 0.86 38.46
CA SER A 14 29.05 1.06 37.33
C SER A 14 28.93 -0.32 36.65
N THR A 15 27.84 -1.01 36.89
CA THR A 15 27.44 -2.11 36.01
C THR A 15 27.24 -1.49 34.64
N VAL A 16 28.24 -1.57 33.78
CA VAL A 16 28.07 -1.35 32.36
C VAL A 16 27.11 -2.48 31.92
N GLY A 17 25.83 -2.18 31.96
CA GLY A 17 24.83 -3.07 31.34
C GLY A 17 25.26 -3.24 29.88
N ALA A 18 25.52 -4.46 29.49
CA ALA A 18 25.80 -4.74 28.09
C ALA A 18 24.50 -4.51 27.31
N ASP A 19 24.51 -3.61 26.32
CA ASP A 19 23.34 -3.31 25.51
C ASP A 19 22.97 -4.51 24.64
N GLU A 20 21.65 -4.77 24.50
CA GLU A 20 21.13 -5.76 23.56
C GLU A 20 21.54 -5.41 22.13
N ARG A 21 22.06 -6.39 21.40
CA ARG A 21 22.60 -6.21 20.06
C ARG A 21 22.74 -7.51 19.29
N ILE A 22 22.89 -7.40 17.98
CA ILE A 22 23.32 -8.48 17.13
C ILE A 22 24.84 -8.45 17.04
N LEU A 23 25.50 -9.47 17.58
CA LEU A 23 26.98 -9.59 17.61
C LEU A 23 27.53 -9.92 16.22
N SER A 24 26.84 -10.82 15.51
CA SER A 24 27.16 -11.15 14.12
C SER A 24 25.93 -11.60 13.38
N TYR A 25 25.88 -11.24 12.12
CA TYR A 25 24.87 -11.66 11.14
C TYR A 25 25.57 -12.16 9.89
N HIS A 26 25.40 -13.43 9.56
CA HIS A 26 25.92 -14.01 8.33
C HIS A 26 24.81 -14.66 7.54
N SER A 27 24.81 -14.46 6.22
CA SER A 27 23.84 -15.07 5.31
C SER A 27 24.57 -15.89 4.24
N ASP A 28 24.39 -17.19 4.26
CA ASP A 28 24.77 -18.08 3.17
C ASP A 28 23.61 -18.19 2.18
N ILE A 29 23.85 -17.80 0.94
CA ILE A 29 22.84 -17.76 -0.12
C ILE A 29 23.25 -18.73 -1.21
N LEU A 30 22.37 -19.66 -1.55
CA LEU A 30 22.55 -20.59 -2.68
C LEU A 30 21.55 -20.23 -3.79
N VAL A 31 22.06 -19.82 -4.94
CA VAL A 31 21.25 -19.60 -6.15
C VAL A 31 21.14 -20.93 -6.91
N ARG A 32 19.91 -21.38 -7.09
CA ARG A 32 19.63 -22.67 -7.76
C ARG A 32 19.37 -22.46 -9.25
N ALA A 33 19.62 -23.52 -10.04
CA ALA A 33 19.40 -23.49 -11.48
C ALA A 33 17.93 -23.32 -11.89
N ASP A 34 16.99 -23.65 -11.00
CA ASP A 34 15.54 -23.48 -11.21
C ASP A 34 15.03 -22.08 -10.84
N GLY A 35 15.91 -21.15 -10.45
CA GLY A 35 15.59 -19.78 -10.08
C GLY A 35 15.14 -19.58 -8.63
N TRP A 36 15.14 -20.63 -7.83
CA TRP A 36 14.95 -20.52 -6.39
C TRP A 36 16.23 -20.14 -5.68
N ILE A 37 16.08 -19.59 -4.50
CA ILE A 37 17.17 -19.21 -3.61
C ILE A 37 16.98 -19.95 -2.29
N GLU A 38 18.02 -20.61 -1.80
CA GLU A 38 18.06 -21.16 -0.47
C GLU A 38 18.96 -20.27 0.40
N VAL A 39 18.45 -19.81 1.52
CA VAL A 39 19.15 -18.90 2.42
C VAL A 39 19.28 -19.53 3.79
N THR A 40 20.50 -19.49 4.35
CA THR A 40 20.78 -19.84 5.74
C THR A 40 21.35 -18.62 6.44
N GLU A 41 20.60 -18.06 7.38
CA GLU A 41 21.03 -16.92 8.21
C GLU A 41 21.55 -17.45 9.55
N THR A 42 22.77 -17.06 9.92
CA THR A 42 23.36 -17.31 11.24
C THR A 42 23.41 -15.99 12.00
N ILE A 43 22.62 -15.87 13.05
CA ILE A 43 22.41 -14.61 13.79
C ILE A 43 22.79 -14.83 15.24
N ARG A 44 23.88 -14.23 15.67
CA ARG A 44 24.32 -14.26 17.07
C ARG A 44 23.92 -13.00 17.77
N VAL A 45 23.16 -13.13 18.86
CA VAL A 45 22.59 -12.00 19.60
C VAL A 45 23.01 -12.03 21.05
N ARG A 46 23.06 -10.83 21.68
CA ARG A 46 23.13 -10.68 23.13
C ARG A 46 21.77 -10.22 23.64
N ALA A 47 21.17 -11.03 24.50
CA ALA A 47 19.90 -10.76 25.15
C ALA A 47 20.16 -10.34 26.63
N GLU A 48 19.57 -9.24 27.06
CA GLU A 48 19.60 -8.77 28.46
C GLU A 48 18.21 -8.79 29.09
N GLY A 49 17.21 -9.35 28.37
CA GLY A 49 15.84 -9.49 28.86
C GLY A 49 14.99 -8.22 28.80
N ASN A 50 15.46 -7.19 28.08
CA ASN A 50 14.71 -5.93 27.86
C ASN A 50 13.79 -6.05 26.66
N GLN A 51 14.34 -6.15 25.46
CA GLN A 51 13.62 -6.30 24.21
C GLN A 51 13.72 -7.75 23.69
N ILE A 52 14.90 -8.37 23.73
CA ILE A 52 15.11 -9.79 23.41
C ILE A 52 14.73 -10.64 24.63
N ARG A 53 13.43 -10.79 24.86
CA ARG A 53 12.89 -11.46 26.05
C ARG A 53 12.48 -12.92 25.83
N ARG A 54 12.02 -13.25 24.62
CA ARG A 54 11.48 -14.57 24.28
C ARG A 54 12.11 -15.16 23.03
N GLY A 55 13.03 -14.45 22.42
CA GLY A 55 13.68 -14.74 21.16
C GLY A 55 13.77 -13.51 20.29
N ILE A 56 14.03 -13.71 19.02
CA ILE A 56 14.10 -12.68 18.00
C ILE A 56 13.02 -12.88 16.93
N TYR A 57 12.87 -11.91 16.04
CA TYR A 57 12.02 -12.07 14.86
C TYR A 57 12.73 -11.56 13.61
N ARG A 58 12.30 -12.08 12.47
CA ARG A 58 12.78 -11.70 11.15
C ARG A 58 11.61 -11.18 10.31
N ASP A 59 11.69 -9.94 9.85
CA ASP A 59 10.74 -9.36 8.89
C ASP A 59 11.26 -9.62 7.48
N TYR A 60 10.43 -10.22 6.65
CA TYR A 60 10.75 -10.49 5.27
C TYR A 60 9.67 -9.86 4.37
N PRO A 61 10.00 -8.81 3.60
CA PRO A 61 9.05 -8.23 2.66
C PRO A 61 8.74 -9.21 1.53
N THR A 62 7.44 -9.44 1.25
CA THR A 62 6.98 -10.29 0.15
C THR A 62 6.25 -9.50 -0.93
N ASP A 63 5.69 -8.35 -0.55
CA ASP A 63 4.81 -7.57 -1.41
C ASP A 63 5.57 -6.34 -1.90
N TYR A 64 5.77 -6.27 -3.21
CA TYR A 64 6.44 -5.19 -3.89
C TYR A 64 5.52 -4.60 -4.97
N GLU A 65 5.80 -3.38 -5.38
CA GLU A 65 5.16 -2.75 -6.53
C GLU A 65 6.20 -2.54 -7.63
N ASP A 66 5.83 -2.82 -8.88
CA ASP A 66 6.65 -2.50 -10.03
C ASP A 66 6.55 -0.99 -10.39
N SER A 67 7.33 -0.54 -11.38
CA SER A 67 7.32 0.86 -11.82
C SER A 67 5.99 1.32 -12.45
N PHE A 68 5.08 0.42 -12.73
CA PHE A 68 3.74 0.68 -13.27
C PHE A 68 2.66 0.63 -12.19
N GLY A 69 3.02 0.29 -10.95
CA GLY A 69 2.08 0.15 -9.81
C GLY A 69 1.35 -1.20 -9.80
N ASN A 70 1.87 -2.22 -10.49
CA ASN A 70 1.35 -3.57 -10.36
C ASN A 70 1.97 -4.24 -9.13
N ASP A 71 1.14 -5.00 -8.42
CA ASP A 71 1.60 -5.85 -7.33
C ASP A 71 2.51 -6.96 -7.87
N HIS A 72 3.61 -7.20 -7.16
CA HIS A 72 4.56 -8.28 -7.39
C HIS A 72 4.83 -8.99 -6.07
N GLU A 73 4.39 -10.23 -5.96
CA GLU A 73 4.59 -11.05 -4.77
C GLU A 73 5.77 -12.00 -4.96
N VAL A 74 6.72 -11.99 -4.01
CA VAL A 74 7.82 -12.97 -3.95
C VAL A 74 7.43 -14.13 -3.04
N ILE A 75 7.96 -15.31 -3.35
CA ILE A 75 7.67 -16.51 -2.58
C ILE A 75 8.65 -16.60 -1.41
N TYR A 76 8.14 -16.85 -0.21
CA TYR A 76 8.93 -17.01 0.99
C TYR A 76 8.45 -18.22 1.78
N GLU A 77 9.32 -19.20 1.93
CA GLU A 77 9.04 -20.49 2.56
C GLU A 77 9.99 -20.77 3.72
N PRO A 78 9.61 -20.42 4.97
CA PRO A 78 10.35 -20.80 6.16
C PRO A 78 10.51 -22.32 6.28
N GLN A 79 11.73 -22.80 6.55
CA GLN A 79 12.01 -24.23 6.65
C GLN A 79 12.20 -24.66 8.10
N PHE A 80 13.22 -24.13 8.76
CA PHE A 80 13.49 -24.43 10.15
C PHE A 80 14.34 -23.35 10.81
N VAL A 81 14.33 -23.33 12.13
CA VAL A 81 15.24 -22.54 12.95
C VAL A 81 15.80 -23.40 14.08
N THR A 82 17.08 -23.18 14.40
CA THR A 82 17.71 -23.72 15.61
C THR A 82 18.21 -22.58 16.48
N ARG A 83 18.31 -22.83 17.78
CA ARG A 83 18.99 -21.95 18.73
C ARG A 83 20.05 -22.73 19.48
N ASP A 84 21.31 -22.28 19.41
CA ASP A 84 22.47 -22.97 19.99
C ASP A 84 22.60 -24.43 19.57
N GLY A 85 22.24 -24.70 18.30
CA GLY A 85 22.24 -26.02 17.69
C GLY A 85 21.01 -26.89 17.95
N GLU A 86 20.12 -26.50 18.87
CA GLU A 86 18.89 -27.25 19.17
C GLU A 86 17.68 -26.67 18.40
N PRO A 87 16.73 -27.51 17.96
CA PRO A 87 15.53 -27.01 17.28
C PRO A 87 14.76 -25.99 18.13
N GLU A 88 14.36 -24.88 17.54
CA GLU A 88 13.57 -23.84 18.19
C GLU A 88 12.19 -23.69 17.53
N THR A 89 11.24 -23.20 18.28
CA THR A 89 9.89 -22.92 17.79
C THR A 89 9.90 -21.72 16.85
N MET A 90 9.24 -21.87 15.70
CA MET A 90 9.06 -20.84 14.70
C MET A 90 7.56 -20.59 14.45
N THR A 91 7.16 -19.32 14.38
CA THR A 91 5.78 -18.93 14.06
C THR A 91 5.82 -17.73 13.13
N SER A 92 5.08 -17.81 12.02
CA SER A 92 5.01 -16.73 11.03
C SER A 92 3.61 -16.11 11.00
N GLU A 93 3.55 -14.79 10.79
CA GLU A 93 2.32 -14.04 10.61
C GLU A 93 2.50 -12.97 9.52
N SER A 94 1.42 -12.55 8.89
CA SER A 94 1.46 -11.42 7.96
C SER A 94 1.75 -10.13 8.71
N TYR A 95 2.71 -9.34 8.24
CA TYR A 95 3.14 -8.10 8.86
C TYR A 95 3.55 -7.06 7.83
N ARG A 96 2.87 -5.90 7.82
CA ARG A 96 3.10 -4.84 6.82
C ARG A 96 3.00 -5.38 5.39
N ASN A 97 4.06 -5.20 4.60
CA ASN A 97 4.18 -5.67 3.22
C ASN A 97 4.93 -7.02 3.14
N GLY A 98 4.67 -7.93 4.07
CA GLY A 98 5.35 -9.22 4.04
C GLY A 98 5.02 -10.12 5.24
N VAL A 99 6.01 -10.91 5.65
CA VAL A 99 5.89 -11.91 6.70
C VAL A 99 6.86 -11.61 7.83
N ARG A 100 6.37 -11.66 9.07
CA ARG A 100 7.20 -11.68 10.28
C ARG A 100 7.28 -13.10 10.81
N THR A 101 8.49 -13.59 10.99
CA THR A 101 8.76 -14.91 11.57
C THR A 101 9.45 -14.75 12.91
N TYR A 102 8.80 -15.24 13.97
CA TYR A 102 9.31 -15.24 15.35
C TYR A 102 10.08 -16.53 15.62
N PHE A 103 11.22 -16.43 16.29
CA PHE A 103 12.04 -17.53 16.75
C PHE A 103 12.02 -17.55 18.27
N GLY A 104 11.33 -18.54 18.85
CA GLY A 104 11.15 -18.68 20.27
C GLY A 104 9.69 -18.92 20.66
N ARG A 105 9.45 -19.04 21.96
CA ARG A 105 8.14 -19.39 22.52
C ARG A 105 7.57 -18.23 23.30
N ALA A 106 6.29 -17.91 23.07
CA ALA A 106 5.58 -16.84 23.78
C ALA A 106 5.47 -17.06 25.29
N ASP A 107 5.49 -18.32 25.75
CA ASP A 107 5.36 -18.73 27.15
C ASP A 107 6.71 -18.90 27.87
N ARG A 108 7.85 -18.74 27.18
CA ARG A 108 9.18 -18.97 27.75
C ARG A 108 10.08 -17.74 27.61
N LEU A 109 10.55 -17.23 28.74
CA LEU A 109 11.54 -16.15 28.76
C LEU A 109 12.95 -16.71 28.55
N LEU A 110 13.76 -15.98 27.79
CA LEU A 110 15.20 -16.21 27.71
C LEU A 110 15.87 -15.64 28.96
N GLN A 111 16.92 -16.32 29.43
CA GLN A 111 17.84 -15.75 30.40
C GLN A 111 18.76 -14.74 29.70
N PRO A 112 19.29 -13.71 30.41
CA PRO A 112 20.35 -12.90 29.85
C PRO A 112 21.53 -13.75 29.39
N GLY A 113 22.05 -13.50 28.19
CA GLY A 113 23.14 -14.29 27.61
C GLY A 113 23.29 -14.08 26.10
N GLU A 114 24.22 -14.82 25.53
CA GLU A 114 24.42 -14.83 24.08
C GLU A 114 23.76 -16.08 23.49
N TYR A 115 23.13 -15.93 22.33
CA TYR A 115 22.40 -16.99 21.64
C TYR A 115 22.72 -16.94 20.17
N GLU A 116 22.87 -18.11 19.54
CA GLU A 116 23.06 -18.25 18.10
C GLU A 116 21.81 -18.87 17.49
N TYR A 117 21.17 -18.15 16.56
CA TYR A 117 20.06 -18.64 15.75
C TYR A 117 20.57 -18.99 14.37
N VAL A 118 20.27 -20.21 13.90
CA VAL A 118 20.47 -20.60 12.51
C VAL A 118 19.11 -20.82 11.89
N TYR A 119 18.78 -19.97 10.93
CA TYR A 119 17.49 -19.94 10.27
C TYR A 119 17.63 -20.24 8.79
N ARG A 120 16.86 -21.20 8.27
CA ARG A 120 16.82 -21.55 6.86
C ARG A 120 15.46 -21.30 6.26
N TYR A 121 15.44 -20.75 5.06
CA TYR A 121 14.25 -20.54 4.24
C TYR A 121 14.57 -20.61 2.75
N HIS A 122 13.53 -20.80 1.94
CA HIS A 122 13.59 -20.70 0.49
C HIS A 122 12.89 -19.41 0.04
N ALA A 123 13.41 -18.81 -1.02
CA ALA A 123 12.79 -17.64 -1.65
C ALA A 123 12.71 -17.88 -3.17
N GLY A 124 11.58 -17.51 -3.74
CA GLY A 124 11.33 -17.59 -5.18
C GLY A 124 10.96 -16.25 -5.76
N ARG A 125 11.13 -16.09 -7.07
CA ARG A 125 10.80 -14.86 -7.81
C ARG A 125 11.66 -13.65 -7.40
N MET A 126 12.89 -13.89 -6.94
CA MET A 126 13.80 -12.85 -6.44
C MET A 126 14.90 -12.49 -7.44
N LEU A 127 15.05 -13.24 -8.54
CA LEU A 127 16.07 -12.98 -9.54
C LEU A 127 15.59 -11.98 -10.59
N GLY A 128 16.45 -11.03 -10.93
CA GLY A 128 16.30 -10.13 -12.07
C GLY A 128 16.86 -10.77 -13.36
N PHE A 129 16.06 -10.77 -14.41
CA PHE A 129 16.43 -11.27 -15.74
C PHE A 129 16.54 -10.09 -16.71
N PHE A 130 17.76 -9.61 -16.98
CA PHE A 130 18.03 -8.50 -17.88
C PHE A 130 18.49 -9.02 -19.27
N ASP A 131 18.73 -8.14 -20.21
CA ASP A 131 19.03 -8.53 -21.58
C ASP A 131 20.37 -9.27 -21.72
N ASP A 132 21.39 -8.87 -20.94
CA ASP A 132 22.76 -9.38 -21.01
C ASP A 132 23.19 -10.23 -19.83
N LYS A 133 22.59 -10.05 -18.67
CA LYS A 133 22.93 -10.72 -17.41
C LYS A 133 21.70 -11.01 -16.58
N ASP A 134 21.81 -12.01 -15.73
CA ASP A 134 20.88 -12.27 -14.62
C ASP A 134 21.50 -11.72 -13.33
N GLU A 135 20.65 -11.31 -12.38
CA GLU A 135 21.08 -10.66 -11.16
C GLU A 135 20.34 -11.20 -9.94
N LEU A 136 21.05 -11.40 -8.87
CA LEU A 136 20.50 -11.45 -7.52
C LEU A 136 20.83 -10.12 -6.83
N TRP A 137 19.82 -9.33 -6.53
CA TRP A 137 19.93 -8.21 -5.61
C TRP A 137 19.28 -8.57 -4.28
N TRP A 138 20.04 -8.51 -3.19
CA TRP A 138 19.59 -9.07 -1.92
C TRP A 138 19.86 -8.14 -0.74
N ASN A 139 18.82 -7.86 0.07
CA ASN A 139 18.98 -7.19 1.35
C ASN A 139 19.26 -8.23 2.44
N VAL A 140 20.53 -8.44 2.73
CA VAL A 140 21.05 -9.48 3.62
C VAL A 140 20.43 -9.42 5.00
N THR A 141 20.59 -8.28 5.68
CA THR A 141 20.16 -8.14 7.07
C THR A 141 18.72 -7.63 7.18
N GLY A 142 18.21 -6.94 6.16
CA GLY A 142 17.04 -6.10 6.28
C GLY A 142 17.33 -4.81 7.07
N ASN A 143 16.39 -3.87 7.03
CA ASN A 143 16.47 -2.59 7.74
C ASN A 143 15.51 -2.51 8.94
N GLY A 144 14.93 -3.64 9.34
CA GLY A 144 13.93 -3.70 10.42
C GLY A 144 14.48 -3.90 11.84
N TRP A 145 15.77 -4.08 12.00
CA TRP A 145 16.37 -4.35 13.30
C TRP A 145 16.40 -3.11 14.20
N ALA A 146 15.82 -3.25 15.38
CA ALA A 146 15.88 -2.21 16.41
C ALA A 146 17.23 -2.16 17.13
N PHE A 147 18.11 -3.12 16.88
CA PHE A 147 19.42 -3.29 17.51
C PHE A 147 20.54 -2.96 16.52
N PRO A 148 21.70 -2.49 17.01
CA PRO A 148 22.89 -2.42 16.19
C PRO A 148 23.39 -3.83 15.84
N ILE A 149 24.07 -3.94 14.70
CA ILE A 149 24.72 -5.18 14.23
C ILE A 149 26.22 -4.91 14.19
N ASP A 150 26.99 -5.61 15.04
CA ASP A 150 28.43 -5.37 15.18
C ASP A 150 29.22 -5.85 13.95
N ALA A 151 28.82 -6.98 13.37
CA ALA A 151 29.37 -7.51 12.12
C ALA A 151 28.29 -8.10 11.23
N ALA A 152 28.24 -7.69 9.97
CA ALA A 152 27.31 -8.25 8.97
C ALA A 152 28.12 -8.72 7.75
N SER A 153 27.77 -9.92 7.25
CA SER A 153 28.42 -10.53 6.09
C SER A 153 27.46 -11.44 5.31
N ALA A 154 27.82 -11.73 4.07
CA ALA A 154 27.11 -12.72 3.26
C ALA A 154 28.07 -13.46 2.33
N SER A 155 27.68 -14.64 1.88
CA SER A 155 28.28 -15.36 0.78
C SER A 155 27.21 -15.80 -0.21
N VAL A 156 27.56 -15.82 -1.51
CA VAL A 156 26.65 -16.30 -2.55
C VAL A 156 27.29 -17.46 -3.28
N ARG A 157 26.63 -18.60 -3.25
CA ARG A 157 27.03 -19.81 -3.99
C ARG A 157 26.02 -20.10 -5.10
N PHE A 158 26.48 -20.80 -6.10
CA PHE A 158 25.65 -21.23 -7.23
C PHE A 158 25.58 -22.76 -7.27
N GLU A 159 24.41 -23.31 -7.56
CA GLU A 159 24.20 -24.75 -7.81
C GLU A 159 24.82 -25.19 -9.14
N PHE A 160 25.17 -24.25 -9.99
CA PHE A 160 25.70 -24.43 -11.34
C PHE A 160 27.11 -23.84 -11.47
N ASP A 161 27.86 -24.31 -12.48
CA ASP A 161 29.16 -23.75 -12.77
C ASP A 161 29.08 -22.38 -13.39
N VAL A 162 29.76 -21.41 -12.81
CA VAL A 162 29.86 -20.04 -13.31
C VAL A 162 31.32 -19.61 -13.38
N ASP A 163 31.71 -19.00 -14.51
CA ASP A 163 33.03 -18.40 -14.62
C ASP A 163 33.14 -17.19 -13.69
N THR A 164 33.98 -17.28 -12.68
CA THR A 164 34.19 -16.23 -11.67
C THR A 164 34.69 -14.93 -12.29
N GLY A 165 35.40 -14.98 -13.41
CA GLY A 165 35.83 -13.79 -14.16
C GLY A 165 34.70 -13.04 -14.85
N SER A 166 33.52 -13.66 -14.96
CA SER A 166 32.31 -13.06 -15.55
C SER A 166 31.34 -12.49 -14.52
N LEU A 167 31.63 -12.66 -13.22
CA LEU A 167 30.79 -12.16 -12.14
C LEU A 167 31.05 -10.66 -11.89
N ASP A 168 29.98 -9.89 -11.74
CA ASP A 168 30.05 -8.53 -11.18
C ASP A 168 29.46 -8.57 -9.77
N VAL A 169 30.17 -8.04 -8.79
CA VAL A 169 29.76 -8.04 -7.38
C VAL A 169 29.79 -6.64 -6.80
N ASP A 170 28.71 -6.25 -6.12
CA ASP A 170 28.57 -4.96 -5.46
C ASP A 170 27.96 -5.13 -4.07
N ALA A 171 28.27 -4.22 -3.15
CA ALA A 171 27.66 -4.18 -1.83
C ALA A 171 27.46 -2.76 -1.31
N TRP A 172 26.36 -2.56 -0.59
CA TRP A 172 25.99 -1.28 0.03
C TRP A 172 25.57 -1.50 1.48
N GLN A 173 25.79 -0.46 2.31
CA GLN A 173 25.43 -0.50 3.72
C GLN A 173 24.83 0.82 4.20
N GLY A 174 24.01 0.76 5.25
CA GLY A 174 23.42 1.93 5.88
C GLY A 174 21.88 1.90 5.92
N PRO A 175 21.25 3.05 6.17
CA PRO A 175 19.80 3.15 6.18
C PRO A 175 19.20 2.89 4.79
N PHE A 176 17.90 2.62 4.73
CA PHE A 176 17.20 2.40 3.46
C PHE A 176 17.51 3.52 2.45
N GLY A 177 17.87 3.13 1.23
CA GLY A 177 18.27 4.04 0.15
C GLY A 177 19.72 4.55 0.21
N SER A 178 20.51 4.09 1.18
CA SER A 178 21.95 4.39 1.26
C SER A 178 22.70 3.84 0.05
N ARG A 179 23.67 4.61 -0.43
CA ARG A 179 24.64 4.20 -1.47
C ARG A 179 26.08 4.09 -0.93
N ALA A 180 26.24 4.07 0.41
CA ALA A 180 27.55 3.87 1.00
C ALA A 180 28.03 2.45 0.72
N SER A 181 29.21 2.33 0.08
CA SER A 181 29.79 1.04 -0.29
C SER A 181 30.14 0.20 0.93
N ALA A 182 29.93 -1.11 0.80
CA ALA A 182 30.47 -2.15 1.66
C ALA A 182 31.55 -2.94 0.89
N THR A 183 32.18 -3.89 1.53
CA THR A 183 33.16 -4.76 0.85
C THR A 183 32.45 -5.83 0.06
N ALA A 184 32.84 -6.01 -1.21
CA ALA A 184 32.41 -7.09 -2.09
C ALA A 184 33.65 -7.64 -2.78
N GLU A 185 33.91 -8.92 -2.69
CA GLU A 185 35.05 -9.58 -3.32
C GLU A 185 34.71 -11.02 -3.73
N ILE A 186 35.46 -11.57 -4.66
CA ILE A 186 35.38 -12.96 -5.01
C ILE A 186 36.53 -13.68 -4.29
N GLY A 187 36.20 -14.59 -3.38
CA GLY A 187 37.14 -15.34 -2.59
C GLY A 187 38.08 -16.21 -3.46
N ALA A 188 39.16 -16.66 -2.88
CA ALA A 188 40.10 -17.55 -3.57
C ALA A 188 39.46 -18.89 -3.98
N ASP A 189 38.38 -19.29 -3.36
CA ASP A 189 37.52 -20.43 -3.67
C ASP A 189 36.50 -20.15 -4.80
N GLY A 190 36.49 -18.93 -5.33
CA GLY A 190 35.55 -18.48 -6.36
C GLY A 190 34.17 -18.05 -5.83
N VAL A 191 33.97 -18.00 -4.50
CA VAL A 191 32.69 -17.63 -3.89
C VAL A 191 32.62 -16.12 -3.66
N PRO A 192 31.62 -15.41 -4.22
CA PRO A 192 31.33 -14.04 -3.85
C PRO A 192 31.08 -13.87 -2.35
N ALA A 193 31.86 -13.01 -1.72
CA ALA A 193 31.82 -12.72 -0.30
C ALA A 193 31.63 -11.21 -0.07
N TYR A 194 30.81 -10.91 0.92
CA TYR A 194 30.38 -9.53 1.22
C TYR A 194 30.50 -9.25 2.70
N GLN A 195 30.91 -8.03 3.06
CA GLN A 195 31.05 -7.65 4.44
C GLN A 195 30.75 -6.16 4.63
N ALA A 196 30.00 -5.85 5.68
CA ALA A 196 29.86 -4.46 6.13
C ALA A 196 31.21 -3.90 6.58
N SER A 197 31.59 -2.73 6.09
CA SER A 197 32.88 -2.10 6.38
C SER A 197 32.94 -1.47 7.79
N ARG A 198 31.78 -1.35 8.46
CA ARG A 198 31.62 -0.86 9.83
C ARG A 198 30.42 -1.53 10.49
N PRO A 199 30.30 -1.46 11.82
CA PRO A 199 29.05 -1.82 12.50
C PRO A 199 27.87 -1.05 11.94
N LEU A 200 26.71 -1.71 11.85
CA LEU A 200 25.45 -1.14 11.39
C LEU A 200 24.64 -0.65 12.60
N GLY A 201 24.12 0.56 12.53
CA GLY A 201 23.20 1.10 13.52
C GLY A 201 21.82 0.47 13.44
N ALA A 202 20.97 0.74 14.43
CA ALA A 202 19.57 0.36 14.37
C ALA A 202 18.90 0.94 13.11
N GLY A 203 18.17 0.10 12.35
CA GLY A 203 17.54 0.48 11.09
C GLY A 203 18.46 0.53 9.87
N GLU A 204 19.77 0.22 10.05
CA GLU A 204 20.71 0.07 8.94
C GLU A 204 20.79 -1.38 8.48
N GLY A 205 21.13 -1.59 7.21
CA GLY A 205 21.28 -2.91 6.61
C GLY A 205 22.50 -3.04 5.69
N LEU A 206 22.77 -4.30 5.33
CA LEU A 206 23.72 -4.70 4.28
C LEU A 206 22.93 -5.22 3.09
N SER A 207 23.14 -4.66 1.91
CA SER A 207 22.59 -5.14 0.63
C SER A 207 23.72 -5.54 -0.29
N VAL A 208 23.50 -6.59 -1.07
CA VAL A 208 24.48 -7.14 -2.01
C VAL A 208 23.86 -7.34 -3.37
N SER A 209 24.68 -7.30 -4.41
CA SER A 209 24.32 -7.68 -5.77
C SER A 209 25.39 -8.60 -6.34
N VAL A 210 24.93 -9.63 -7.04
CA VAL A 210 25.78 -10.45 -7.90
C VAL A 210 25.10 -10.65 -9.24
N ARG A 211 25.85 -10.40 -10.32
CA ARG A 211 25.37 -10.56 -11.70
C ARG A 211 26.24 -11.61 -12.41
N TRP A 212 25.59 -12.42 -13.24
CA TRP A 212 26.22 -13.49 -14.01
C TRP A 212 25.65 -13.54 -15.44
N PRO A 213 26.36 -14.22 -16.40
CA PRO A 213 25.89 -14.35 -17.76
C PRO A 213 24.56 -15.09 -17.88
N LYS A 214 23.76 -14.72 -18.88
CA LYS A 214 22.47 -15.36 -19.20
C LYS A 214 22.58 -16.85 -19.47
N GLY A 215 21.46 -17.55 -19.20
CA GLY A 215 21.27 -18.96 -19.59
C GLY A 215 21.77 -20.00 -18.59
N LEU A 216 22.26 -19.57 -17.43
CA LEU A 216 22.66 -20.47 -16.34
C LEU A 216 21.51 -20.80 -15.39
N VAL A 217 20.52 -19.93 -15.34
CA VAL A 217 19.30 -20.09 -14.53
C VAL A 217 18.08 -20.16 -15.46
N ALA A 218 17.11 -20.99 -15.10
CA ALA A 218 15.86 -21.13 -15.85
C ALA A 218 15.04 -19.83 -15.77
N GLU A 219 14.95 -19.12 -16.88
CA GLU A 219 14.16 -17.90 -16.98
C GLU A 219 12.66 -18.22 -17.06
N PRO A 220 11.79 -17.53 -16.32
CA PRO A 220 10.34 -17.74 -16.42
C PRO A 220 9.84 -17.47 -17.84
N SER A 221 9.02 -18.37 -18.37
CA SER A 221 8.38 -18.17 -19.67
C SER A 221 7.41 -16.99 -19.65
N ASP A 222 7.11 -16.41 -20.82
CA ASP A 222 6.14 -15.30 -20.93
C ASP A 222 4.76 -15.69 -20.37
N MET A 223 4.34 -16.95 -20.56
CA MET A 223 3.10 -17.45 -19.97
C MET A 223 3.16 -17.47 -18.44
N GLN A 224 4.28 -17.85 -17.89
CA GLN A 224 4.48 -17.90 -16.42
C GLN A 224 4.50 -16.48 -15.83
N ARG A 225 5.18 -15.54 -16.49
CA ARG A 225 5.15 -14.10 -16.12
C ARG A 225 3.73 -13.53 -16.18
N LEU A 226 2.97 -13.86 -17.22
CA LEU A 226 1.57 -13.46 -17.34
C LEU A 226 0.70 -14.04 -16.21
N LEU A 227 0.86 -15.32 -15.90
CA LEU A 227 0.12 -15.95 -14.80
C LEU A 227 0.46 -15.32 -13.45
N TRP A 228 1.71 -14.98 -13.20
CA TRP A 228 2.12 -14.27 -11.99
C TRP A 228 1.49 -12.87 -11.93
N LEU A 229 1.55 -12.10 -13.01
CA LEU A 229 0.92 -10.78 -13.06
C LEU A 229 -0.58 -10.86 -12.77
N LEU A 230 -1.28 -11.85 -13.33
CA LEU A 230 -2.71 -12.02 -13.08
C LEU A 230 -3.01 -12.48 -11.66
N SER A 231 -2.22 -13.39 -11.09
CA SER A 231 -2.41 -13.88 -9.72
C SER A 231 -2.14 -12.80 -8.68
N ASP A 232 -1.06 -12.05 -8.84
CA ASP A 232 -0.67 -11.01 -7.91
C ASP A 232 -1.67 -9.83 -7.91
N ASN A 233 -2.32 -9.59 -9.07
CA ASN A 233 -3.29 -8.51 -9.25
C ASN A 233 -4.75 -9.02 -9.33
N ILE A 234 -5.09 -10.09 -8.64
CA ILE A 234 -6.43 -10.71 -8.69
C ILE A 234 -7.54 -9.74 -8.27
N ASN A 235 -7.28 -8.82 -7.34
CA ASN A 235 -8.24 -7.82 -6.89
C ASN A 235 -8.65 -6.88 -8.03
N LEU A 236 -7.69 -6.48 -8.88
CA LEU A 236 -7.95 -5.68 -10.07
C LEU A 236 -8.82 -6.45 -11.09
N LEU A 237 -8.53 -7.74 -11.28
CA LEU A 237 -9.33 -8.58 -12.18
C LEU A 237 -10.78 -8.73 -11.71
N ILE A 238 -10.98 -8.91 -10.39
CA ILE A 238 -12.33 -8.96 -9.80
C ILE A 238 -13.07 -7.63 -10.00
N ALA A 239 -12.39 -6.50 -9.80
CA ALA A 239 -12.96 -5.17 -10.01
C ALA A 239 -13.36 -4.95 -11.47
N LEU A 240 -12.50 -5.33 -12.42
CA LEU A 240 -12.78 -5.24 -13.86
C LEU A 240 -13.95 -6.15 -14.28
N ALA A 241 -13.99 -7.37 -13.76
CA ALA A 241 -15.11 -8.30 -14.01
C ALA A 241 -16.44 -7.74 -13.47
N GLY A 242 -16.43 -7.15 -12.27
CA GLY A 242 -17.58 -6.47 -11.67
C GLY A 242 -18.04 -5.28 -12.52
N LEU A 243 -17.12 -4.45 -12.98
CA LEU A 243 -17.42 -3.33 -13.89
C LEU A 243 -18.00 -3.83 -15.21
N ALA A 244 -17.42 -4.86 -15.82
CA ALA A 244 -17.94 -5.45 -17.06
C ALA A 244 -19.36 -6.00 -16.88
N ALA A 245 -19.63 -6.68 -15.77
CA ALA A 245 -20.97 -7.18 -15.45
C ALA A 245 -21.97 -6.02 -15.26
N MET A 246 -21.56 -4.95 -14.57
CA MET A 246 -22.36 -3.74 -14.38
C MET A 246 -22.69 -3.08 -15.73
N LEU A 247 -21.70 -2.85 -16.57
CA LEU A 247 -21.89 -2.28 -17.90
C LEU A 247 -22.75 -3.20 -18.79
N GLY A 248 -22.52 -4.50 -18.73
CA GLY A 248 -23.31 -5.51 -19.45
C GLY A 248 -24.79 -5.52 -19.05
N TYR A 249 -25.09 -5.19 -17.79
CA TYR A 249 -26.46 -5.02 -17.32
C TYR A 249 -27.05 -3.65 -17.68
N TYR A 250 -26.36 -2.56 -17.33
CA TYR A 250 -26.93 -1.22 -17.46
C TYR A 250 -27.01 -0.72 -18.90
N ILE A 251 -26.08 -1.07 -19.79
CA ILE A 251 -26.12 -0.60 -21.18
C ILE A 251 -27.38 -1.10 -21.92
N PRO A 252 -27.74 -2.42 -21.88
CA PRO A 252 -28.98 -2.88 -22.45
C PRO A 252 -30.24 -2.30 -21.81
N VAL A 253 -30.26 -2.18 -20.48
CA VAL A 253 -31.37 -1.57 -19.75
C VAL A 253 -31.56 -0.11 -20.16
N TRP A 254 -30.48 0.66 -20.20
CA TRP A 254 -30.54 2.06 -20.67
C TRP A 254 -31.01 2.14 -22.15
N ARG A 255 -30.49 1.29 -23.00
CA ARG A 255 -30.91 1.28 -24.44
C ARG A 255 -32.37 0.95 -24.65
N ASN A 256 -32.95 0.08 -23.82
CA ASN A 256 -34.33 -0.41 -23.97
C ASN A 256 -35.37 0.43 -23.20
N TYR A 257 -34.97 1.00 -22.04
CA TYR A 257 -35.91 1.67 -21.14
C TYR A 257 -35.50 3.09 -20.76
N GLY A 258 -34.21 3.47 -20.87
CA GLY A 258 -33.70 4.74 -20.46
C GLY A 258 -33.50 5.75 -21.59
N LYS A 259 -33.70 5.34 -22.85
CA LYS A 259 -33.68 6.24 -23.99
C LYS A 259 -35.01 6.97 -24.08
N ASP A 260 -34.95 8.30 -24.14
CA ASP A 260 -36.14 9.08 -24.45
C ASP A 260 -36.74 8.63 -25.81
N PRO A 261 -38.05 8.53 -25.90
CA PRO A 261 -38.72 8.24 -27.18
C PRO A 261 -38.39 9.33 -28.21
N ASP A 262 -38.33 8.94 -29.48
CA ASP A 262 -38.10 9.91 -30.53
C ASP A 262 -39.16 11.02 -30.43
N PRO A 263 -38.77 12.30 -30.52
CA PRO A 263 -39.69 13.39 -30.48
C PRO A 263 -40.65 13.26 -31.67
N GLY A 264 -41.92 13.02 -31.37
CA GLY A 264 -42.98 12.93 -32.40
C GLY A 264 -43.15 14.28 -33.12
N VAL A 265 -44.22 14.39 -33.93
CA VAL A 265 -44.52 15.63 -34.62
C VAL A 265 -44.80 16.75 -33.60
N ILE A 266 -43.93 17.75 -33.58
CA ILE A 266 -44.07 18.94 -32.69
C ILE A 266 -45.18 19.78 -33.28
N LEU A 267 -46.35 19.77 -32.63
CA LEU A 267 -47.44 20.67 -32.96
C LEU A 267 -47.25 21.96 -32.15
N THR A 268 -47.18 23.09 -32.86
CA THR A 268 -47.14 24.39 -32.20
C THR A 268 -48.46 24.65 -31.48
N ARG A 269 -48.39 24.83 -30.17
CA ARG A 269 -49.53 25.22 -29.34
C ARG A 269 -49.29 26.64 -28.84
N TYR A 270 -50.31 27.48 -28.95
CA TYR A 270 -50.27 28.85 -28.48
C TYR A 270 -50.91 29.03 -27.11
N GLU A 271 -51.53 27.96 -26.59
CA GLU A 271 -52.12 27.93 -25.24
C GLU A 271 -51.47 26.84 -24.42
N PRO A 272 -51.23 27.06 -23.13
CA PRO A 272 -50.69 26.06 -22.25
C PRO A 272 -51.67 24.87 -22.09
N PRO A 273 -51.17 23.64 -21.83
CA PRO A 273 -52.03 22.52 -21.48
C PRO A 273 -52.90 22.87 -20.25
N VAL A 274 -54.13 22.34 -20.25
CA VAL A 274 -55.08 22.57 -19.15
C VAL A 274 -54.47 22.11 -17.82
N GLY A 275 -54.52 22.99 -16.82
CA GLY A 275 -53.99 22.73 -15.47
C GLY A 275 -52.50 23.00 -15.27
N TYR A 276 -51.77 23.40 -16.30
CA TYR A 276 -50.37 23.81 -16.19
C TYR A 276 -50.22 25.30 -16.20
N SER A 277 -49.32 25.80 -15.37
CA SER A 277 -48.86 27.19 -15.41
C SER A 277 -47.56 27.30 -16.21
N PRO A 278 -47.14 28.51 -16.64
CA PRO A 278 -45.83 28.74 -17.23
C PRO A 278 -44.68 28.24 -16.35
N ALA A 279 -44.78 28.42 -15.05
CA ALA A 279 -43.81 27.90 -14.08
C ALA A 279 -43.76 26.36 -14.07
N SER A 280 -44.93 25.70 -14.10
CA SER A 280 -45.01 24.24 -14.14
C SER A 280 -44.42 23.68 -15.44
N LEU A 281 -44.65 24.31 -16.59
CA LEU A 281 -44.07 23.88 -17.87
C LEU A 281 -42.56 24.02 -17.88
N ARG A 282 -42.03 25.13 -17.37
CA ARG A 282 -40.59 25.34 -17.25
C ARG A 282 -39.94 24.29 -16.32
N TYR A 283 -40.60 24.00 -15.18
CA TYR A 283 -40.12 22.99 -14.25
C TYR A 283 -40.06 21.60 -14.92
N VAL A 284 -41.05 21.23 -15.72
CA VAL A 284 -41.08 19.96 -16.45
C VAL A 284 -40.01 19.94 -17.53
N GLU A 285 -39.83 21.01 -18.30
CA GLU A 285 -38.86 21.15 -19.37
C GLU A 285 -37.42 21.02 -18.84
N ASN A 286 -37.08 21.71 -17.75
CA ASN A 286 -35.75 21.74 -17.16
C ASN A 286 -35.51 20.65 -16.14
N MET A 287 -36.54 19.82 -15.82
CA MET A 287 -36.51 18.82 -14.73
C MET A 287 -35.97 19.39 -13.40
N GLY A 288 -36.23 20.67 -13.13
CA GLY A 288 -35.71 21.36 -11.96
C GLY A 288 -36.32 22.74 -11.76
N TYR A 289 -36.17 23.28 -10.55
CA TYR A 289 -36.60 24.61 -10.15
C TYR A 289 -35.44 25.58 -10.24
N ASP A 290 -35.71 26.75 -10.82
CA ASP A 290 -34.79 27.91 -10.91
C ASP A 290 -35.51 29.24 -10.63
N ASN A 291 -34.74 30.32 -10.55
CA ASN A 291 -35.29 31.67 -10.32
C ASN A 291 -36.26 32.11 -11.41
N GLU A 292 -36.05 31.67 -12.64
CA GLU A 292 -36.95 31.98 -13.76
C GLU A 292 -38.28 31.23 -13.64
N THR A 293 -38.29 30.04 -13.05
CA THR A 293 -39.52 29.31 -12.70
C THR A 293 -40.35 30.09 -11.71
N MET A 294 -39.71 30.66 -10.67
CA MET A 294 -40.38 31.54 -9.71
C MET A 294 -40.92 32.79 -10.38
N THR A 295 -40.10 33.46 -11.16
CA THR A 295 -40.49 34.66 -11.91
C THR A 295 -41.67 34.40 -12.85
N ALA A 296 -41.67 33.28 -13.59
CA ALA A 296 -42.77 32.88 -14.46
C ALA A 296 -44.07 32.66 -13.69
N GLY A 297 -43.99 32.10 -12.46
CA GLY A 297 -45.15 31.95 -11.57
C GLY A 297 -45.73 33.28 -11.12
N VAL A 298 -44.89 34.20 -10.66
CA VAL A 298 -45.29 35.55 -10.20
C VAL A 298 -45.93 36.36 -11.36
N VAL A 299 -45.28 36.36 -12.53
CA VAL A 299 -45.80 37.06 -13.71
C VAL A 299 -47.14 36.47 -14.16
N SER A 300 -47.30 35.14 -14.14
CA SER A 300 -48.55 34.46 -14.47
C SER A 300 -49.69 34.89 -13.53
N LEU A 301 -49.43 34.96 -12.22
CA LEU A 301 -50.38 35.47 -11.23
C LEU A 301 -50.75 36.93 -11.45
N ALA A 302 -49.78 37.76 -11.86
CA ALA A 302 -50.02 39.15 -12.20
C ALA A 302 -50.89 39.29 -13.47
N VAL A 303 -50.60 38.54 -14.52
CA VAL A 303 -51.40 38.52 -15.77
C VAL A 303 -52.85 38.06 -15.51
N LYS A 304 -53.03 37.05 -14.63
CA LYS A 304 -54.33 36.58 -14.20
C LYS A 304 -55.06 37.56 -13.24
N GLY A 305 -54.38 38.60 -12.79
CA GLY A 305 -54.92 39.65 -11.94
C GLY A 305 -54.94 39.38 -10.44
N TYR A 306 -54.37 38.28 -9.98
CA TYR A 306 -54.33 37.91 -8.55
C TYR A 306 -53.35 38.72 -7.73
N LEU A 307 -52.33 39.30 -8.39
CA LEU A 307 -51.39 40.24 -7.78
C LEU A 307 -51.04 41.37 -8.74
N ARG A 308 -50.43 42.42 -8.23
CA ARG A 308 -49.87 43.52 -8.98
C ARG A 308 -48.42 43.70 -8.60
N ILE A 309 -47.56 43.89 -9.58
CA ILE A 309 -46.17 44.25 -9.38
C ILE A 309 -46.12 45.77 -9.46
N GLU A 310 -45.72 46.43 -8.39
CA GLU A 310 -45.55 47.87 -8.33
C GLU A 310 -44.04 48.18 -8.39
N GLU A 311 -43.69 49.36 -8.87
CA GLU A 311 -42.34 49.86 -8.88
C GLU A 311 -42.29 51.05 -7.88
N ASP A 312 -41.42 50.90 -6.85
CA ASP A 312 -41.21 51.89 -5.82
C ASP A 312 -39.70 51.99 -5.52
N ASP A 313 -39.11 53.15 -5.86
CA ASP A 313 -37.66 53.43 -5.63
C ASP A 313 -36.68 52.33 -5.96
N GLY A 314 -36.94 51.52 -6.99
CA GLY A 314 -36.11 50.40 -7.42
C GLY A 314 -36.45 49.03 -6.81
N ASP A 315 -37.37 48.97 -5.88
CA ASP A 315 -38.01 47.76 -5.41
C ASP A 315 -39.26 47.42 -6.23
N HIS A 316 -39.60 46.18 -6.28
CA HIS A 316 -40.79 45.69 -7.00
C HIS A 316 -41.72 44.93 -6.03
N PRO A 317 -42.39 45.62 -5.09
CA PRO A 317 -43.29 45.02 -4.13
C PRO A 317 -44.46 44.34 -4.82
N LEU A 318 -44.87 43.18 -4.32
CA LEU A 318 -46.04 42.44 -4.78
C LEU A 318 -47.25 42.79 -3.93
N VAL A 319 -48.30 43.28 -4.59
CA VAL A 319 -49.55 43.61 -3.93
C VAL A 319 -50.63 42.64 -4.31
N ARG A 320 -51.23 41.95 -3.31
CA ARG A 320 -52.36 41.05 -3.53
C ARG A 320 -53.60 41.87 -3.93
N ARG A 321 -54.27 41.37 -4.97
CA ARG A 321 -55.57 41.99 -5.44
C ARG A 321 -56.70 41.03 -5.11
N HIS A 322 -57.82 41.58 -4.67
CA HIS A 322 -59.07 40.83 -4.61
C HIS A 322 -59.79 41.06 -5.94
N LEU A 323 -60.02 40.01 -6.68
CA LEU A 323 -60.74 40.01 -7.93
C LEU A 323 -62.24 40.13 -7.60
N VAL A 324 -62.93 41.03 -8.40
CA VAL A 324 -64.37 41.18 -8.34
C VAL A 324 -64.91 40.65 -9.65
N GLY A 325 -65.57 39.51 -9.63
CA GLY A 325 -66.12 38.83 -10.82
C GLY A 325 -65.55 37.37 -11.00
N ASP A 326 -65.60 36.89 -12.23
CA ASP A 326 -65.10 35.56 -12.55
C ASP A 326 -63.58 35.49 -12.38
N GLU A 327 -63.09 34.67 -11.44
CA GLU A 327 -61.68 34.44 -11.18
C GLU A 327 -61.10 33.45 -12.22
N PRO A 328 -60.01 33.84 -12.94
CA PRO A 328 -59.36 32.90 -13.84
C PRO A 328 -58.84 31.66 -13.08
N PRO A 329 -58.93 30.47 -13.60
CA PRO A 329 -58.52 29.25 -12.89
C PRO A 329 -57.02 29.25 -12.66
N LEU A 330 -56.62 28.95 -11.40
CA LEU A 330 -55.24 28.78 -11.00
C LEU A 330 -54.81 27.30 -11.11
N ALA A 331 -53.65 27.06 -11.69
CA ALA A 331 -52.96 25.77 -11.56
C ALA A 331 -52.57 25.48 -10.10
N ALA A 332 -52.36 24.26 -9.74
CA ALA A 332 -52.06 23.88 -8.36
C ALA A 332 -50.84 24.61 -7.78
N GLY A 333 -49.74 24.72 -8.55
CA GLY A 333 -48.53 25.41 -8.13
C GLY A 333 -48.73 26.94 -8.02
N GLU A 334 -49.61 27.56 -8.83
CA GLU A 334 -49.93 28.98 -8.73
C GLU A 334 -50.73 29.29 -7.45
N ARG A 335 -51.62 28.40 -7.05
CA ARG A 335 -52.41 28.53 -5.82
C ARG A 335 -51.53 28.46 -4.59
N GLU A 336 -50.58 27.52 -4.57
CA GLU A 336 -49.62 27.38 -3.50
C GLU A 336 -48.68 28.60 -3.42
N LEU A 337 -48.18 29.05 -4.58
CA LEU A 337 -47.35 30.24 -4.65
C LEU A 337 -48.08 31.49 -4.14
N LEU A 338 -49.32 31.67 -4.52
CA LEU A 338 -50.13 32.80 -4.05
C LEU A 338 -50.34 32.75 -2.54
N GLY A 339 -50.58 31.58 -1.95
CA GLY A 339 -50.66 31.39 -0.50
C GLY A 339 -49.35 31.79 0.15
N THR A 340 -48.23 31.21 -0.27
CA THR A 340 -46.89 31.44 0.34
C THR A 340 -46.44 32.92 0.25
N LEU A 341 -46.82 33.65 -0.81
CA LEU A 341 -46.41 35.04 -0.96
C LEU A 341 -47.18 36.03 -0.06
N PHE A 342 -48.38 35.65 0.44
CA PHE A 342 -49.26 36.56 1.14
C PHE A 342 -49.85 36.00 2.46
N GLU A 343 -49.33 34.82 2.92
CA GLU A 343 -49.53 34.36 4.29
C GLU A 343 -48.53 35.06 5.23
#